data_a407a8a1d1ece35cde5acf80b649040c
#
_entry.id   a407a8a1d1ece35cde5acf80b649040c
#
_cell.length_a   1.000
_cell.length_b   1.000
_cell.length_c   1.000
_cell.angle_alpha   90.00
_cell.angle_beta   90.00
_cell.angle_gamma   90.00
#
_symmetry.space_group_name_H-M   'P 1'
#
loop_
_entity.id
_entity.type
_entity.pdbx_description
1 polymer ?
#
loop_
_entity_poly.entity_id
_entity_poly.type
_entity_poly.pdbx_seq_one_letter_code
_entity_poly.pdbx_strand_id
1 'polypeptide(L)'
;MPTIHHEILIALPPETVWDAVRDVANLHVRLVPGFVVATEMLPQTATPTRRVTFASGAVLDEAIVSIDDQRQRLVWSITSVEHHNGAMQVFAAGGGSRVTWTADVLPAELTETFSPLMAAGLATMKAHLESGY
;
A
#
# COMPACT_ATOMS: atom_id res chain seq x y z
N MET A 1 -16.93 1.42 -14.00
CA MET A 1 -16.86 1.47 -12.52
C MET A 1 -15.43 1.76 -12.09
N PRO A 2 -15.19 2.74 -11.25
CA PRO A 2 -13.81 3.16 -10.94
C PRO A 2 -13.13 2.24 -9.92
N THR A 3 -12.83 1.05 -10.34
CA THR A 3 -12.02 0.11 -9.58
C THR A 3 -10.68 -0.08 -10.29
N ILE A 4 -9.59 0.08 -9.53
CA ILE A 4 -8.23 -0.08 -10.04
C ILE A 4 -7.67 -1.38 -9.42
N HIS A 5 -7.06 -2.22 -10.25
CA HIS A 5 -6.44 -3.44 -9.75
C HIS A 5 -5.08 -3.65 -10.41
N HIS A 6 -4.06 -3.87 -9.59
CA HIS A 6 -2.73 -4.27 -10.03
C HIS A 6 -2.23 -5.42 -9.17
N GLU A 7 -1.34 -6.22 -9.73
CA GLU A 7 -0.70 -7.27 -8.95
C GLU A 7 0.73 -7.49 -9.43
N ILE A 8 1.55 -8.09 -8.56
CA ILE A 8 2.96 -8.36 -8.85
C ILE A 8 3.39 -9.64 -8.13
N LEU A 9 4.35 -10.35 -8.73
CA LEU A 9 4.97 -11.52 -8.12
C LEU A 9 6.26 -11.09 -7.44
N ILE A 10 6.47 -11.56 -6.22
CA ILE A 10 7.67 -11.28 -5.42
C ILE A 10 8.29 -12.62 -5.02
N ALA A 11 9.60 -12.77 -5.24
CA ALA A 11 10.32 -14.03 -5.00
C ALA A 11 10.71 -14.17 -3.52
N LEU A 12 9.73 -14.02 -2.62
CA LEU A 12 9.88 -14.16 -1.18
C LEU A 12 8.63 -14.83 -0.60
N PRO A 13 8.76 -15.54 0.55
CA PRO A 13 7.59 -16.15 1.18
C PRO A 13 6.54 -15.12 1.59
N PRO A 14 5.25 -15.50 1.59
CA PRO A 14 4.18 -14.59 1.97
C PRO A 14 4.37 -13.95 3.36
N GLU A 15 4.88 -14.71 4.32
CA GLU A 15 5.09 -14.21 5.68
C GLU A 15 6.10 -13.07 5.71
N THR A 16 7.14 -13.15 4.90
CA THR A 16 8.17 -12.10 4.80
C THR A 16 7.60 -10.84 4.18
N VAL A 17 6.84 -10.99 3.09
CA VAL A 17 6.20 -9.87 2.41
C VAL A 17 5.16 -9.22 3.32
N TRP A 18 4.31 -10.02 3.95
CA TRP A 18 3.26 -9.53 4.84
C TRP A 18 3.83 -8.79 6.05
N ASP A 19 4.94 -9.27 6.62
CA ASP A 19 5.57 -8.60 7.75
C ASP A 19 5.93 -7.14 7.42
N ALA A 20 6.37 -6.87 6.19
CA ALA A 20 6.65 -5.51 5.74
C ALA A 20 5.37 -4.72 5.43
N VAL A 21 4.38 -5.35 4.81
CA VAL A 21 3.10 -4.70 4.45
C VAL A 21 2.33 -4.25 5.69
N ARG A 22 2.26 -5.12 6.72
CA ARG A 22 1.50 -4.83 7.93
C ARG A 22 2.13 -3.77 8.82
N ASP A 23 3.38 -3.45 8.62
CA ASP A 23 4.08 -2.43 9.42
C ASP A 23 3.78 -1.04 8.86
N VAL A 24 2.57 -0.58 9.14
CA VAL A 24 1.99 0.61 8.51
C VAL A 24 2.73 1.91 8.84
N ALA A 25 3.46 1.95 9.96
CA ALA A 25 4.22 3.13 10.36
C ALA A 25 5.58 3.23 9.65
N ASN A 26 6.05 2.16 9.03
CA ASN A 26 7.38 2.09 8.42
C ASN A 26 7.35 1.85 6.91
N LEU A 27 6.31 2.34 6.26
CA LEU A 27 6.11 2.23 4.81
C LEU A 27 7.32 2.74 4.02
N HIS A 28 7.90 3.84 4.45
CA HIS A 28 9.03 4.52 3.78
C HIS A 28 10.38 3.82 3.96
N VAL A 29 10.46 2.89 4.92
CA VAL A 29 11.70 2.17 5.22
C VAL A 29 11.62 0.71 4.78
N ARG A 30 10.49 0.06 5.07
CA ARG A 30 10.38 -1.39 4.93
C ARG A 30 9.71 -1.83 3.64
N LEU A 31 8.97 -0.96 2.96
CA LEU A 31 8.17 -1.40 1.82
C LEU A 31 8.51 -0.66 0.53
N VAL A 32 8.44 0.66 0.53
CA VAL A 32 8.59 1.46 -0.71
C VAL A 32 9.54 2.64 -0.52
N PRO A 33 10.79 2.41 -0.07
CA PRO A 33 11.73 3.52 0.11
C PRO A 33 12.01 4.22 -1.23
N GLY A 34 12.09 5.55 -1.18
CA GLY A 34 12.30 6.36 -2.38
C GLY A 34 11.03 6.73 -3.12
N PHE A 35 10.01 5.88 -3.10
CA PHE A 35 8.67 6.19 -3.60
C PHE A 35 7.89 6.98 -2.53
N VAL A 36 7.97 6.53 -1.28
CA VAL A 36 7.52 7.24 -0.10
C VAL A 36 8.75 7.65 0.70
N VAL A 37 8.83 8.92 1.09
CA VAL A 37 10.01 9.45 1.78
C VAL A 37 9.78 9.66 3.28
N ALA A 38 8.53 9.69 3.74
CA ALA A 38 8.21 9.80 5.16
C ALA A 38 6.85 9.19 5.46
N THR A 39 6.72 8.59 6.63
CA THR A 39 5.47 8.06 7.16
C THR A 39 5.38 8.47 8.61
N GLU A 40 4.26 9.06 9.01
CA GLU A 40 4.05 9.56 10.37
C GLU A 40 2.66 9.12 10.85
N MET A 41 2.62 8.42 11.99
CA MET A 41 1.33 8.11 12.62
C MET A 41 0.82 9.36 13.31
N LEU A 42 -0.39 9.80 12.95
CA LEU A 42 -0.98 11.00 13.52
C LEU A 42 -1.49 10.71 14.93
N PRO A 43 -1.24 11.62 15.91
CA PRO A 43 -1.76 11.45 17.26
C PRO A 43 -3.24 11.80 17.31
N GLN A 44 -3.95 11.23 18.31
CA GLN A 44 -5.30 11.65 18.69
C GLN A 44 -6.36 11.47 17.60
N THR A 45 -6.17 10.51 16.68
CA THR A 45 -7.21 10.15 15.73
C THR A 45 -8.02 8.97 16.26
N ALA A 46 -9.34 8.97 16.01
CA ALA A 46 -10.21 7.88 16.45
C ALA A 46 -9.85 6.57 15.74
N THR A 47 -9.51 6.64 14.46
CA THR A 47 -8.98 5.53 13.68
C THR A 47 -7.49 5.78 13.47
N PRO A 48 -6.61 4.76 13.65
CA PRO A 48 -5.20 4.93 13.34
C PRO A 48 -5.02 5.48 11.93
N THR A 49 -4.31 6.60 11.82
CA THR A 49 -4.14 7.30 10.55
C THR A 49 -2.66 7.60 10.36
N ARG A 50 -2.12 7.26 9.19
CA ARG A 50 -0.75 7.60 8.82
C ARG A 50 -0.73 8.72 7.80
N ARG A 51 0.18 9.65 7.98
CA ARG A 51 0.48 10.68 6.97
C ARG A 51 1.63 10.20 6.12
N VAL A 52 1.40 10.10 4.83
CA VAL A 52 2.38 9.58 3.86
C VAL A 52 2.85 10.73 2.98
N THR A 53 4.17 10.95 2.95
CA THR A 53 4.80 11.93 2.06
C THR A 53 5.49 11.18 0.93
N PHE A 54 5.09 11.46 -0.30
CA PHE A 54 5.63 10.85 -1.50
C PHE A 54 6.83 11.64 -2.01
N ALA A 55 7.71 11.00 -2.77
CA ALA A 55 8.86 11.67 -3.38
C ALA A 55 8.44 12.82 -4.30
N SER A 56 7.25 12.77 -4.87
CA SER A 56 6.67 13.83 -5.69
C SER A 56 6.34 15.10 -4.89
N GLY A 57 6.34 15.03 -3.56
CA GLY A 57 5.92 16.10 -2.67
C GLY A 57 4.45 16.00 -2.24
N ALA A 58 3.67 15.09 -2.82
CA ALA A 58 2.29 14.87 -2.41
C ALA A 58 2.24 14.31 -0.99
N VAL A 59 1.25 14.74 -0.22
CA VAL A 59 1.03 14.29 1.17
C VAL A 59 -0.41 13.80 1.26
N LEU A 60 -0.58 12.55 1.70
CA LEU A 60 -1.90 11.95 1.87
C LEU A 60 -2.03 11.37 3.28
N ASP A 61 -3.21 11.56 3.87
CA ASP A 61 -3.55 10.93 5.15
C ASP A 61 -4.38 9.68 4.86
N GLU A 62 -3.92 8.56 5.40
CA GLU A 62 -4.49 7.24 5.17
C GLU A 62 -4.98 6.65 6.48
N ALA A 63 -6.30 6.53 6.63
CA ALA A 63 -6.90 5.85 7.76
C ALA A 63 -6.72 4.35 7.59
N ILE A 64 -6.17 3.68 8.61
CA ILE A 64 -5.98 2.23 8.59
C ILE A 64 -7.29 1.56 9.00
N VAL A 65 -7.97 0.98 8.04
CA VAL A 65 -9.30 0.40 8.25
C VAL A 65 -9.20 -1.01 8.84
N SER A 66 -8.27 -1.83 8.34
CA SER A 66 -8.15 -3.22 8.78
C SER A 66 -6.74 -3.75 8.55
N ILE A 67 -6.21 -4.46 9.54
CA ILE A 67 -5.02 -5.29 9.40
C ILE A 67 -5.46 -6.71 9.75
N ASP A 68 -5.55 -7.58 8.75
CA ASP A 68 -6.01 -8.95 8.91
C ASP A 68 -4.83 -9.89 8.70
N ASP A 69 -4.21 -10.31 9.81
CA ASP A 69 -3.02 -11.16 9.76
C ASP A 69 -3.34 -12.55 9.22
N GLN A 70 -4.54 -13.05 9.45
CA GLN A 70 -4.92 -14.38 8.98
C GLN A 70 -5.04 -14.43 7.45
N ARG A 71 -5.60 -13.39 6.84
CA ARG A 71 -5.75 -13.28 5.40
C ARG A 71 -4.61 -12.54 4.74
N GLN A 72 -3.71 -11.97 5.55
CA GLN A 72 -2.60 -11.13 5.10
C GLN A 72 -3.11 -10.00 4.19
N ARG A 73 -4.06 -9.26 4.71
CA ARG A 73 -4.77 -8.21 3.98
C ARG A 73 -4.79 -6.92 4.78
N LEU A 74 -4.35 -5.85 4.16
CA LEU A 74 -4.34 -4.49 4.71
C LEU A 74 -5.35 -3.64 3.94
N VAL A 75 -6.21 -2.91 4.66
CA VAL A 75 -7.18 -1.99 4.06
C VAL A 75 -6.96 -0.60 4.64
N TRP A 76 -6.94 0.40 3.78
CA TRP A 76 -6.84 1.81 4.20
C TRP A 76 -7.72 2.68 3.31
N SER A 77 -7.97 3.91 3.80
CA SER A 77 -8.79 4.89 3.09
C SER A 77 -8.09 6.24 3.09
N ILE A 78 -8.00 6.87 1.94
CA ILE A 78 -7.52 8.25 1.82
C ILE A 78 -8.67 9.18 2.16
N THR A 79 -8.47 10.06 3.15
CA THR A 79 -9.55 10.85 3.73
C THR A 79 -9.80 12.17 2.98
N SER A 80 -8.90 12.57 2.07
CA SER A 80 -8.94 13.86 1.38
C SER A 80 -9.63 13.83 0.02
N VAL A 81 -10.16 12.69 -0.39
CA VAL A 81 -10.89 12.52 -1.65
C VAL A 81 -12.33 12.14 -1.38
N GLU A 82 -13.20 12.24 -2.39
CA GLU A 82 -14.61 11.93 -2.23
C GLU A 82 -14.82 10.51 -1.73
N HIS A 83 -14.12 9.55 -2.33
CA HIS A 83 -14.11 8.16 -1.84
C HIS A 83 -12.81 7.48 -2.23
N HIS A 84 -12.23 6.76 -1.28
CA HIS A 84 -11.11 5.86 -1.53
C HIS A 84 -11.16 4.71 -0.55
N ASN A 85 -11.03 3.49 -1.06
CA ASN A 85 -10.81 2.30 -0.24
C ASN A 85 -9.79 1.43 -0.95
N GLY A 86 -8.61 1.28 -0.35
CA GLY A 86 -7.53 0.47 -0.91
C GLY A 86 -7.32 -0.80 -0.10
N ALA A 87 -7.09 -1.92 -0.79
CA ALA A 87 -6.79 -3.19 -0.15
C ALA A 87 -5.55 -3.81 -0.79
N MET A 88 -4.58 -4.16 0.03
CA MET A 88 -3.39 -4.89 -0.39
C MET A 88 -3.39 -6.26 0.28
N GLN A 89 -3.25 -7.32 -0.52
CA GLN A 89 -3.30 -8.68 0.00
C GLN A 89 -2.16 -9.51 -0.55
N VAL A 90 -1.60 -10.36 0.31
CA VAL A 90 -0.48 -11.23 -0.01
C VAL A 90 -0.96 -12.67 -0.09
N PHE A 91 -0.63 -13.34 -1.19
CA PHE A 91 -0.98 -14.74 -1.44
C PHE A 91 0.27 -15.54 -1.73
N ALA A 92 0.26 -16.83 -1.35
CA ALA A 92 1.29 -17.75 -1.78
C ALA A 92 1.14 -18.00 -3.29
N ALA A 93 2.27 -18.02 -4.01
CA ALA A 93 2.27 -18.25 -5.46
C ALA A 93 3.60 -18.85 -5.89
N GLY A 94 3.59 -20.10 -6.36
CA GLY A 94 4.74 -20.71 -7.01
C GLY A 94 6.06 -20.66 -6.24
N GLY A 95 6.04 -20.82 -4.93
CA GLY A 95 7.23 -20.75 -4.08
C GLY A 95 7.59 -19.33 -3.62
N GLY A 96 6.86 -18.33 -4.08
CA GLY A 96 6.99 -16.93 -3.65
C GLY A 96 5.64 -16.37 -3.26
N SER A 97 5.42 -15.10 -3.57
CA SER A 97 4.21 -14.38 -3.23
C SER A 97 3.61 -13.67 -4.45
N ARG A 98 2.30 -13.53 -4.44
CA ARG A 98 1.57 -12.63 -5.33
C ARG A 98 0.93 -11.56 -4.46
N VAL A 99 1.22 -10.31 -4.74
CA VAL A 99 0.64 -9.17 -4.03
C VAL A 99 -0.37 -8.52 -4.95
N THR A 100 -1.61 -8.36 -4.44
CA THR A 100 -2.66 -7.63 -5.16
C THR A 100 -2.91 -6.31 -4.47
N TRP A 101 -3.20 -5.28 -5.26
CA TRP A 101 -3.61 -3.97 -4.76
C TRP A 101 -4.82 -3.53 -5.53
N THR A 102 -5.96 -3.42 -4.84
CA THR A 102 -7.24 -3.01 -5.43
C THR A 102 -7.70 -1.73 -4.73
N ALA A 103 -8.14 -0.76 -5.50
CA ALA A 103 -8.67 0.48 -4.94
C ALA A 103 -9.96 0.88 -5.65
N ASP A 104 -10.94 1.29 -4.86
CA ASP A 104 -12.18 1.89 -5.37
C ASP A 104 -12.10 3.38 -5.08
N VAL A 105 -12.31 4.22 -6.10
CA VAL A 105 -12.11 5.67 -6.01
C VAL A 105 -13.28 6.45 -6.60
N LEU A 106 -13.55 7.60 -6.01
CA LEU A 106 -14.44 8.62 -6.54
C LEU A 106 -13.81 10.00 -6.29
N PRO A 107 -13.92 10.93 -7.23
CA PRO A 107 -14.55 10.79 -8.55
C PRO A 107 -13.75 9.84 -9.47
N ALA A 108 -14.40 9.36 -10.53
CA ALA A 108 -13.82 8.37 -11.42
C ALA A 108 -12.52 8.82 -12.10
N GLU A 109 -12.33 10.12 -12.28
CA GLU A 109 -11.12 10.71 -12.86
C GLU A 109 -9.86 10.41 -12.05
N LEU A 110 -9.99 10.11 -10.75
CA LEU A 110 -8.86 9.74 -9.91
C LEU A 110 -8.18 8.44 -10.36
N THR A 111 -8.89 7.61 -11.14
CA THR A 111 -8.31 6.40 -11.73
C THR A 111 -7.05 6.71 -12.52
N GLU A 112 -7.06 7.79 -13.31
CA GLU A 112 -5.93 8.21 -14.14
C GLU A 112 -4.72 8.63 -13.30
N THR A 113 -4.96 9.16 -12.11
CA THR A 113 -3.90 9.57 -11.18
C THR A 113 -3.38 8.38 -10.38
N PHE A 114 -4.28 7.58 -9.82
CA PHE A 114 -3.88 6.51 -8.90
C PHE A 114 -3.36 5.25 -9.58
N SER A 115 -3.87 4.89 -10.77
CA SER A 115 -3.45 3.65 -11.42
C SER A 115 -1.94 3.59 -11.70
N PRO A 116 -1.32 4.62 -12.30
CA PRO A 116 0.13 4.61 -12.50
C PRO A 116 0.92 4.60 -11.18
N LEU A 117 0.41 5.30 -10.15
CA LEU A 117 1.07 5.33 -8.84
C LEU A 117 1.05 3.95 -8.18
N MET A 118 -0.07 3.24 -8.28
CA MET A 118 -0.18 1.89 -7.72
C MET A 118 0.78 0.93 -8.42
N ALA A 119 0.86 1.00 -9.75
CA ALA A 119 1.81 0.18 -10.50
C ALA A 119 3.25 0.48 -10.12
N ALA A 120 3.61 1.76 -10.00
CA ALA A 120 4.97 2.19 -9.60
C ALA A 120 5.28 1.77 -8.16
N GLY A 121 4.31 1.88 -7.26
CA GLY A 121 4.46 1.46 -5.88
C GLY A 121 4.74 -0.03 -5.75
N LEU A 122 4.01 -0.88 -6.48
CA LEU A 122 4.25 -2.32 -6.49
C LEU A 122 5.63 -2.67 -7.06
N ALA A 123 6.06 -1.99 -8.13
CA ALA A 123 7.38 -2.23 -8.71
C ALA A 123 8.49 -1.86 -7.72
N THR A 124 8.34 -0.75 -6.99
CA THR A 124 9.28 -0.33 -5.95
C THR A 124 9.34 -1.34 -4.81
N MET A 125 8.17 -1.82 -4.38
CA MET A 125 8.06 -2.84 -3.34
C MET A 125 8.82 -4.11 -3.72
N LYS A 126 8.60 -4.60 -4.93
CA LYS A 126 9.29 -5.80 -5.44
C LYS A 126 10.79 -5.61 -5.43
N ALA A 127 11.28 -4.51 -6.00
CA ALA A 127 12.70 -4.23 -6.08
C ALA A 127 13.34 -4.15 -4.69
N HIS A 128 12.69 -3.47 -3.76
CA HIS A 128 13.21 -3.32 -2.39
C HIS A 128 13.23 -4.66 -1.64
N LEU A 129 12.12 -5.37 -1.63
CA LEU A 129 12.03 -6.62 -0.89
C LEU A 129 12.97 -7.69 -1.43
N GLU A 130 13.10 -7.79 -2.75
CA GLU A 130 13.99 -8.77 -3.39
C GLU A 130 15.45 -8.40 -3.27
N SER A 131 15.77 -7.16 -2.92
CA SER A 131 17.18 -6.74 -2.73
C SER A 131 17.80 -7.30 -1.46
N GLY A 132 17.02 -7.85 -0.56
CA GLY A 132 17.49 -8.38 0.71
C GLY A 132 17.80 -7.31 1.75
N TYR A 133 17.23 -6.15 1.60
CA TYR A 133 17.39 -4.93 2.41
C TYR A 133 17.81 -5.15 3.86
#